data_5280e0cb011d661af8fbed04d620763d
#
_entry.id   5280e0cb011d661af8fbed04d620763d
#
_cell.length_a   1.000
_cell.length_b   1.000
_cell.length_c   1.000
_cell.angle_alpha   90.00
_cell.angle_beta   90.00
_cell.angle_gamma   90.00
#
_symmetry.space_group_name_H-M   'P 1'
#
loop_
_entity.id
_entity.type
_entity.pdbx_description
1 polymer ?
#
loop_
_entity_poly.entity_id
_entity_poly.type
_entity_poly.pdbx_seq_one_letter_code
_entity_poly.pdbx_strand_id
1 'polypeptide(L)'
;GSVANELLHSSDVPVALAPAGSRDVRLGQGITRVTAAVGTRPGAQRLIEASVALARAAHAPVRLVSLVPIDLPSGLDAELAHLTSTAHAEEVLDSARAALPAGLQASAQVATGDTVEDAVKALDWHAGELVLVGSSRLASAHRLFLGSTAAKMLRELPVPMIVVPRTRG
;
A
#
# COMPACT_ATOMS: atom_id res chain seq x y z
N GLY A 1 7.50 12.22 -13.07
CA GLY A 1 7.48 13.21 -14.13
C GLY A 1 6.06 13.65 -14.45
N SER A 2 5.90 14.68 -15.28
CA SER A 2 4.59 15.26 -15.66
C SER A 2 3.65 14.23 -16.28
N VAL A 3 4.14 13.36 -17.17
CA VAL A 3 3.36 12.31 -17.83
C VAL A 3 2.76 11.32 -16.82
N ALA A 4 3.54 10.88 -15.83
CA ALA A 4 3.03 9.97 -14.80
C ALA A 4 1.94 10.64 -13.95
N ASN A 5 2.08 11.92 -13.63
CA ASN A 5 1.06 12.68 -12.93
C ASN A 5 -0.22 12.86 -13.77
N GLU A 6 -0.08 13.18 -15.05
CA GLU A 6 -1.23 13.31 -15.96
C GLU A 6 -1.99 11.99 -16.11
N LEU A 7 -1.28 10.87 -16.26
CA LEU A 7 -1.88 9.54 -16.29
C LEU A 7 -2.62 9.21 -14.99
N LEU A 8 -2.02 9.51 -13.84
CA LEU A 8 -2.67 9.31 -12.55
C LEU A 8 -3.94 10.13 -12.40
N HIS A 9 -3.95 11.37 -12.90
CA HIS A 9 -5.13 12.25 -12.79
C HIS A 9 -6.22 12.00 -13.83
N SER A 10 -5.92 11.31 -14.92
CA SER A 10 -6.87 11.05 -16.00
C SER A 10 -7.37 9.59 -16.05
N SER A 11 -6.74 8.68 -15.33
CA SER A 11 -7.06 7.25 -15.39
C SER A 11 -8.22 6.87 -14.46
N ASP A 12 -9.10 6.02 -14.95
CA ASP A 12 -10.16 5.32 -14.21
C ASP A 12 -9.84 3.84 -13.95
N VAL A 13 -8.69 3.38 -14.44
CA VAL A 13 -8.16 2.04 -14.25
C VAL A 13 -6.90 2.05 -13.37
N PRO A 14 -6.52 0.94 -12.74
CA PRO A 14 -5.27 0.86 -11.98
C PRO A 14 -4.06 1.28 -12.81
N VAL A 15 -3.18 2.09 -12.22
CA VAL A 15 -1.94 2.55 -12.86
C VAL A 15 -0.74 2.01 -12.09
N ALA A 16 0.15 1.34 -12.80
CA ALA A 16 1.41 0.86 -12.24
C ALA A 16 2.51 1.92 -12.40
N LEU A 17 3.20 2.20 -11.30
CA LEU A 17 4.33 3.11 -11.22
C LEU A 17 5.59 2.30 -10.90
N ALA A 18 6.62 2.44 -11.73
CA ALA A 18 7.92 1.83 -11.51
C ALA A 18 8.86 2.89 -10.90
N PRO A 19 9.23 2.80 -9.61
CA PRO A 19 10.19 3.70 -9.00
C PRO A 19 11.59 3.49 -9.60
N ALA A 20 12.44 4.50 -9.48
CA ALA A 20 13.80 4.45 -10.05
C ALA A 20 14.61 3.24 -9.56
N GLY A 21 14.43 2.85 -8.29
CA GLY A 21 15.08 1.68 -7.70
C GLY A 21 14.62 0.33 -8.25
N SER A 22 13.50 0.28 -8.98
CA SER A 22 13.00 -0.97 -9.58
C SER A 22 13.64 -1.33 -10.93
N ARG A 23 14.53 -0.49 -11.46
CA ARG A 23 15.19 -0.73 -12.77
C ARG A 23 16.12 -1.95 -12.77
N ASP A 24 16.68 -2.26 -11.61
CA ASP A 24 17.64 -3.36 -11.45
C ASP A 24 17.00 -4.69 -11.08
N VAL A 25 15.65 -4.72 -11.00
CA VAL A 25 14.92 -5.96 -10.73
C VAL A 25 15.02 -6.87 -11.95
N ARG A 26 15.65 -8.03 -11.76
CA ARG A 26 15.73 -9.05 -12.81
C ARG A 26 14.33 -9.54 -13.16
N LEU A 27 13.91 -9.26 -14.39
CA LEU A 27 12.69 -9.81 -14.99
C LEU A 27 12.91 -11.32 -15.18
N GLY A 28 12.38 -12.17 -14.34
CA GLY A 28 12.56 -13.61 -14.49
C GLY A 28 11.79 -14.48 -13.51
N GLN A 29 11.40 -13.92 -12.38
CA GLN A 29 10.71 -14.70 -11.34
C GLN A 29 9.19 -14.45 -11.27
N GLY A 30 8.65 -13.57 -12.11
CA GLY A 30 7.25 -13.18 -12.02
C GLY A 30 6.95 -12.40 -10.71
N ILE A 31 5.66 -12.37 -10.33
CA ILE A 31 5.22 -11.74 -9.07
C ILE A 31 5.41 -12.74 -7.94
N THR A 32 6.23 -12.38 -6.95
CA THR A 32 6.56 -13.25 -5.81
C THR A 32 5.72 -12.97 -4.56
N ARG A 33 5.21 -11.75 -4.41
CA ARG A 33 4.32 -11.31 -3.32
C ARG A 33 3.51 -10.10 -3.76
N VAL A 34 2.26 -10.04 -3.32
CA VAL A 34 1.39 -8.87 -3.50
C VAL A 34 1.17 -8.22 -2.14
N THR A 35 1.65 -6.99 -1.97
CA THR A 35 1.50 -6.22 -0.74
C THR A 35 0.41 -5.18 -0.92
N ALA A 36 -0.61 -5.20 -0.05
CA ALA A 36 -1.64 -4.17 0.03
C ALA A 36 -1.32 -3.21 1.19
N ALA A 37 -1.08 -1.94 0.90
CA ALA A 37 -0.94 -0.90 1.91
C ALA A 37 -2.33 -0.44 2.35
N VAL A 38 -2.81 -0.98 3.46
CA VAL A 38 -4.15 -0.73 3.99
C VAL A 38 -4.11 0.47 4.92
N GLY A 39 -4.83 1.52 4.55
CA GLY A 39 -4.99 2.68 5.42
C GLY A 39 -6.12 2.51 6.43
N THR A 40 -6.08 3.29 7.50
CA THR A 40 -7.11 3.32 8.56
C THR A 40 -8.44 3.94 8.11
N ARG A 41 -8.56 4.33 6.84
CA ARG A 41 -9.73 5.04 6.28
C ARG A 41 -10.64 4.10 5.49
N PRO A 42 -11.96 4.37 5.43
CA PRO A 42 -12.89 3.60 4.62
C PRO A 42 -12.48 3.55 3.13
N GLY A 43 -12.72 2.43 2.45
CA GLY A 43 -12.43 2.24 1.02
C GLY A 43 -11.35 1.20 0.73
N ALA A 44 -10.90 0.47 1.76
CA ALA A 44 -9.93 -0.61 1.61
C ALA A 44 -10.45 -1.81 0.80
N GLN A 45 -11.78 -1.98 0.69
CA GLN A 45 -12.36 -3.18 0.05
C GLN A 45 -11.87 -3.36 -1.40
N ARG A 46 -11.88 -2.29 -2.21
CA ARG A 46 -11.39 -2.35 -3.60
C ARG A 46 -9.92 -2.70 -3.70
N LEU A 47 -9.13 -2.15 -2.77
CA LEU A 47 -7.72 -2.46 -2.67
C LEU A 47 -7.50 -3.94 -2.37
N ILE A 48 -8.26 -4.49 -1.41
CA ILE A 48 -8.22 -5.91 -1.06
C ILE A 48 -8.66 -6.78 -2.24
N GLU A 49 -9.77 -6.47 -2.89
CA GLU A 49 -10.26 -7.20 -4.07
C GLU A 49 -9.22 -7.23 -5.20
N ALA A 50 -8.61 -6.09 -5.52
CA ALA A 50 -7.57 -5.99 -6.53
C ALA A 50 -6.31 -6.80 -6.15
N SER A 51 -5.92 -6.74 -4.89
CA SER A 51 -4.76 -7.49 -4.36
C SER A 51 -5.01 -9.01 -4.42
N VAL A 52 -6.20 -9.45 -4.05
CA VAL A 52 -6.59 -10.87 -4.13
C VAL A 52 -6.62 -11.35 -5.58
N ALA A 53 -7.20 -10.57 -6.49
CA ALA A 53 -7.27 -10.93 -7.90
C ALA A 53 -5.87 -11.09 -8.51
N LEU A 54 -4.98 -10.14 -8.23
CA LEU A 54 -3.60 -10.19 -8.70
C LEU A 54 -2.81 -11.35 -8.09
N ALA A 55 -2.92 -11.55 -6.78
CA ALA A 55 -2.25 -12.62 -6.07
C ALA A 55 -2.67 -14.00 -6.58
N ARG A 56 -3.96 -14.22 -6.83
CA ARG A 56 -4.47 -15.46 -7.43
C ARG A 56 -3.94 -15.68 -8.85
N ALA A 57 -3.98 -14.65 -9.69
CA ALA A 57 -3.47 -14.74 -11.06
C ALA A 57 -1.96 -15.05 -11.10
N ALA A 58 -1.22 -14.54 -10.12
CA ALA A 58 0.23 -14.74 -10.00
C ALA A 58 0.62 -15.98 -9.18
N HIS A 59 -0.32 -16.68 -8.53
CA HIS A 59 -0.06 -17.74 -7.55
C HIS A 59 0.88 -17.27 -6.41
N ALA A 60 0.75 -16.02 -6.00
CA ALA A 60 1.59 -15.37 -5.01
C ALA A 60 0.84 -15.13 -3.69
N PRO A 61 1.55 -15.11 -2.54
CA PRO A 61 0.95 -14.74 -1.26
C PRO A 61 0.59 -13.25 -1.21
N VAL A 62 -0.32 -12.89 -0.30
CA VAL A 62 -0.68 -11.51 0.03
C VAL A 62 -0.01 -11.09 1.33
N ARG A 63 0.53 -9.86 1.37
CA ARG A 63 0.93 -9.18 2.59
C ARG A 63 0.07 -7.93 2.78
N LEU A 64 -0.60 -7.83 3.92
CA LEU A 64 -1.30 -6.62 4.34
C LEU A 64 -0.37 -5.78 5.20
N VAL A 65 -0.22 -4.51 4.88
CA VAL A 65 0.65 -3.58 5.63
C VAL A 65 -0.14 -2.35 6.01
N SER A 66 -0.06 -1.94 7.27
CA SER A 66 -0.50 -0.62 7.73
C SER A 66 0.71 0.18 8.20
N LEU A 67 0.84 1.43 7.72
CA LEU A 67 1.94 2.32 8.06
C LEU A 67 1.50 3.26 9.20
N VAL A 68 2.25 3.26 10.28
CA VAL A 68 2.03 4.14 11.43
C VAL A 68 3.27 5.03 11.61
N PRO A 69 3.28 6.23 11.01
CA PRO A 69 4.35 7.20 11.27
C PRO A 69 4.20 7.76 12.69
N ILE A 70 5.32 7.86 13.41
CA ILE A 70 5.39 8.39 14.79
C ILE A 70 5.75 9.89 14.73
N ASP A 71 5.18 10.64 13.81
CA ASP A 71 5.40 12.09 13.70
C ASP A 71 4.61 12.83 14.79
N LEU A 72 4.98 12.62 16.07
CA LEU A 72 4.34 13.18 17.23
C LEU A 72 5.32 14.05 18.04
N PRO A 73 4.85 15.17 18.60
CA PRO A 73 5.68 15.96 19.50
C PRO A 73 6.16 15.11 20.70
N SER A 74 7.39 15.30 21.11
CA SER A 74 8.02 14.58 22.22
C SER A 74 7.22 14.77 23.51
N GLY A 75 6.82 13.67 24.18
CA GLY A 75 6.13 13.71 25.47
C GLY A 75 5.32 12.45 25.78
N LEU A 76 4.77 12.36 27.00
CA LEU A 76 3.91 11.23 27.42
C LEU A 76 2.68 11.06 26.54
N ASP A 77 2.12 12.16 26.02
CA ASP A 77 0.98 12.13 25.10
C ASP A 77 1.35 11.49 23.74
N ALA A 78 2.63 11.60 23.34
CA ALA A 78 3.13 10.99 22.12
C ALA A 78 3.17 9.46 22.21
N GLU A 79 3.58 8.90 23.35
CA GLU A 79 3.62 7.46 23.55
C GLU A 79 2.20 6.86 23.55
N LEU A 80 1.25 7.51 24.24
CA LEU A 80 -0.14 7.09 24.26
C LEU A 80 -0.78 7.17 22.86
N ALA A 81 -0.53 8.24 22.12
CA ALA A 81 -1.01 8.41 20.76
C ALA A 81 -0.42 7.35 19.81
N HIS A 82 0.86 7.00 20.00
CA HIS A 82 1.49 5.93 19.22
C HIS A 82 0.86 4.57 19.51
N LEU A 83 0.67 4.21 20.79
CA LEU A 83 0.02 2.96 21.17
C LEU A 83 -1.40 2.87 20.60
N THR A 84 -2.17 3.95 20.67
CA THR A 84 -3.53 4.02 20.13
C THR A 84 -3.52 3.88 18.61
N SER A 85 -2.57 4.51 17.92
CA SER A 85 -2.46 4.43 16.46
C SER A 85 -2.05 3.03 16.00
N THR A 86 -1.16 2.37 16.73
CA THR A 86 -0.72 1.00 16.45
C THR A 86 -1.86 0.01 16.68
N ALA A 87 -2.58 0.10 17.81
CA ALA A 87 -3.74 -0.74 18.09
C ALA A 87 -4.83 -0.58 17.01
N HIS A 88 -5.10 0.64 16.59
CA HIS A 88 -6.05 0.88 15.50
C HIS A 88 -5.57 0.30 14.16
N ALA A 89 -4.28 0.38 13.86
CA ALA A 89 -3.72 -0.23 12.67
C ALA A 89 -3.83 -1.76 12.69
N GLU A 90 -3.64 -2.39 13.84
CA GLU A 90 -3.85 -3.83 14.04
C GLU A 90 -5.30 -4.23 13.79
N GLU A 91 -6.28 -3.51 14.36
CA GLU A 91 -7.71 -3.73 14.11
C GLU A 91 -8.08 -3.65 12.62
N VAL A 92 -7.52 -2.65 11.92
CA VAL A 92 -7.72 -2.49 10.47
C VAL A 92 -7.15 -3.68 9.70
N LEU A 93 -5.96 -4.14 10.07
CA LEU A 93 -5.33 -5.30 9.44
C LEU A 93 -6.10 -6.60 9.72
N ASP A 94 -6.59 -6.79 10.93
CA ASP A 94 -7.41 -7.95 11.28
C ASP A 94 -8.72 -7.97 10.49
N SER A 95 -9.38 -6.82 10.36
CA SER A 95 -10.59 -6.68 9.53
C SER A 95 -10.30 -6.97 8.06
N ALA A 96 -9.19 -6.45 7.53
CA ALA A 96 -8.76 -6.70 6.16
C ALA A 96 -8.40 -8.18 5.94
N ARG A 97 -7.75 -8.82 6.90
CA ARG A 97 -7.41 -10.25 6.86
C ARG A 97 -8.64 -11.13 6.88
N ALA A 98 -9.65 -10.78 7.68
CA ALA A 98 -10.92 -11.49 7.73
C ALA A 98 -11.70 -11.42 6.42
N ALA A 99 -11.50 -10.37 5.62
CA ALA A 99 -12.09 -10.21 4.30
C ALA A 99 -11.39 -11.02 3.19
N LEU A 100 -10.24 -11.63 3.47
CA LEU A 100 -9.52 -12.44 2.48
C LEU A 100 -10.21 -13.80 2.28
N PRO A 101 -10.19 -14.33 1.05
CA PRO A 101 -10.73 -15.65 0.77
C PRO A 101 -9.99 -16.75 1.53
N ALA A 102 -10.74 -17.77 1.96
CA ALA A 102 -10.14 -18.97 2.54
C ALA A 102 -9.14 -19.64 1.58
N GLY A 103 -8.03 -20.12 2.14
CA GLY A 103 -6.97 -20.79 1.37
C GLY A 103 -5.98 -19.86 0.70
N LEU A 104 -6.15 -18.54 0.75
CA LEU A 104 -5.14 -17.59 0.31
C LEU A 104 -4.06 -17.43 1.39
N GLN A 105 -2.81 -17.68 1.03
CA GLN A 105 -1.68 -17.40 1.91
C GLN A 105 -1.58 -15.89 2.16
N ALA A 106 -1.70 -15.47 3.42
CA ALA A 106 -1.67 -14.08 3.78
C ALA A 106 -0.94 -13.82 5.11
N SER A 107 -0.20 -12.71 5.14
CA SER A 107 0.39 -12.15 6.35
C SER A 107 -0.09 -10.72 6.57
N ALA A 108 -0.01 -10.24 7.81
CA ALA A 108 -0.33 -8.85 8.17
C ALA A 108 0.80 -8.29 9.03
N GLN A 109 1.15 -7.02 8.81
CA GLN A 109 2.24 -6.35 9.51
C GLN A 109 1.93 -4.86 9.66
N VAL A 110 2.06 -4.35 10.89
CA VAL A 110 2.15 -2.90 11.14
C VAL A 110 3.60 -2.50 10.95
N ALA A 111 3.85 -1.49 10.12
CA ALA A 111 5.17 -0.90 9.95
C ALA A 111 5.20 0.46 10.61
N THR A 112 6.13 0.64 11.55
CA THR A 112 6.33 1.88 12.31
C THR A 112 7.62 2.56 11.88
N GLY A 113 7.68 3.88 12.02
CA GLY A 113 8.85 4.69 11.74
C GLY A 113 8.58 6.14 12.13
N ASP A 114 9.63 6.95 12.28
CA ASP A 114 9.45 8.37 12.58
C ASP A 114 8.67 9.08 11.47
N THR A 115 8.87 8.65 10.25
CA THR A 115 8.15 9.12 9.05
C THR A 115 7.54 7.95 8.29
N VAL A 116 6.69 8.24 7.29
CA VAL A 116 6.20 7.24 6.34
C VAL A 116 7.35 6.58 5.59
N GLU A 117 8.33 7.36 5.20
CA GLU A 117 9.54 6.93 4.51
C GLU A 117 10.33 5.91 5.35
N ASP A 118 10.49 6.16 6.65
CA ASP A 118 11.19 5.26 7.57
C ASP A 118 10.41 3.97 7.81
N ALA A 119 9.09 4.06 7.96
CA ALA A 119 8.23 2.87 8.05
C ALA A 119 8.32 1.99 6.80
N VAL A 120 8.41 2.59 5.61
CA VAL A 120 8.59 1.86 4.35
C VAL A 120 9.96 1.19 4.26
N LYS A 121 11.03 1.88 4.69
CA LYS A 121 12.40 1.33 4.72
C LYS A 121 12.55 0.18 5.71
N ALA A 122 11.80 0.19 6.81
CA ALA A 122 11.82 -0.87 7.82
C ALA A 122 11.17 -2.17 7.34
N LEU A 123 10.41 -2.14 6.25
CA LEU A 123 9.80 -3.33 5.66
C LEU A 123 10.81 -4.12 4.83
N ASP A 124 10.73 -5.44 4.94
CA ASP A 124 11.48 -6.35 4.09
C ASP A 124 10.81 -6.48 2.72
N TRP A 125 11.50 -6.04 1.66
CA TRP A 125 11.03 -6.06 0.29
C TRP A 125 11.69 -7.16 -0.52
N HIS A 126 10.89 -7.92 -1.27
CA HIS A 126 11.38 -9.05 -2.07
C HIS A 126 11.45 -8.69 -3.56
N ALA A 127 12.41 -9.28 -4.25
CA ALA A 127 12.44 -9.19 -5.71
C ALA A 127 11.15 -9.81 -6.30
N GLY A 128 10.51 -9.10 -7.25
CA GLY A 128 9.24 -9.51 -7.84
C GLY A 128 8.01 -9.16 -6.99
N GLU A 129 8.16 -8.46 -5.89
CA GLU A 129 7.03 -7.95 -5.10
C GLU A 129 6.37 -6.74 -5.77
N LEU A 130 5.05 -6.63 -5.63
CA LEU A 130 4.26 -5.47 -6.05
C LEU A 130 3.51 -4.90 -4.86
N VAL A 131 3.46 -3.56 -4.75
CA VAL A 131 2.68 -2.85 -3.74
C VAL A 131 1.44 -2.25 -4.36
N LEU A 132 0.27 -2.51 -3.78
CA LEU A 132 -0.98 -1.86 -4.14
C LEU A 132 -1.35 -0.82 -3.09
N VAL A 133 -1.76 0.36 -3.55
CA VAL A 133 -2.27 1.46 -2.72
C VAL A 133 -3.62 1.93 -3.25
N GLY A 134 -4.50 2.35 -2.37
CA GLY A 134 -5.77 2.97 -2.78
C GLY A 134 -5.57 4.42 -3.22
N SER A 135 -6.34 4.86 -4.21
CA SER A 135 -6.40 6.26 -4.60
C SER A 135 -6.89 7.15 -3.44
N SER A 136 -6.38 8.38 -3.36
CA SER A 136 -6.77 9.34 -2.33
C SER A 136 -8.25 9.75 -2.42
N ARG A 137 -8.83 10.19 -1.27
CA ARG A 137 -10.20 10.74 -1.22
C ARG A 137 -10.38 12.03 -2.04
N LEU A 138 -9.30 12.75 -2.32
CA LEU A 138 -9.35 13.98 -3.12
C LEU A 138 -9.55 13.68 -4.60
N ALA A 139 -9.52 12.41 -5.01
CA ALA A 139 -9.86 12.03 -6.36
C ALA A 139 -11.33 12.32 -6.64
N SER A 140 -11.61 13.01 -7.75
CA SER A 140 -12.96 13.07 -8.32
C SER A 140 -13.43 11.65 -8.64
N ALA A 141 -14.76 11.43 -8.72
CA ALA A 141 -15.29 10.18 -9.21
C ALA A 141 -14.63 9.82 -10.54
N HIS A 142 -14.17 8.56 -10.68
CA HIS A 142 -13.51 8.04 -11.89
C HIS A 142 -12.11 8.61 -12.20
N ARG A 143 -11.40 9.19 -11.21
CA ARG A 143 -9.99 9.61 -11.39
C ARG A 143 -9.11 9.08 -10.27
N LEU A 144 -7.86 8.77 -10.62
CA LEU A 144 -6.86 8.43 -9.63
C LEU A 144 -6.25 9.70 -9.04
N PHE A 145 -5.90 9.63 -7.79
CA PHE A 145 -5.09 10.66 -7.14
C PHE A 145 -4.11 9.98 -6.18
N LEU A 146 -2.84 10.25 -6.38
CA LEU A 146 -1.79 9.77 -5.48
C LEU A 146 -1.78 10.65 -4.22
N GLY A 147 -2.28 10.13 -3.12
CA GLY A 147 -2.26 10.82 -1.84
C GLY A 147 -0.85 11.05 -1.32
N SER A 148 -0.69 11.95 -0.35
CA SER A 148 0.61 12.30 0.23
C SER A 148 1.35 11.09 0.80
N THR A 149 0.66 10.18 1.47
CA THR A 149 1.25 8.94 2.00
C THR A 149 1.79 8.06 0.88
N ALA A 150 1.01 7.80 -0.17
CA ALA A 150 1.46 6.99 -1.30
C ALA A 150 2.60 7.66 -2.07
N ALA A 151 2.60 8.99 -2.18
CA ALA A 151 3.70 9.74 -2.79
C ALA A 151 5.00 9.63 -1.97
N LYS A 152 4.90 9.65 -0.64
CA LYS A 152 6.04 9.42 0.27
C LYS A 152 6.54 7.98 0.15
N MET A 153 5.65 7.00 0.15
CA MET A 153 6.01 5.59 -0.07
C MET A 153 6.77 5.40 -1.37
N LEU A 154 6.27 5.97 -2.48
CA LEU A 154 6.85 5.79 -3.82
C LEU A 154 8.31 6.26 -3.91
N ARG A 155 8.72 7.22 -3.09
CA ARG A 155 10.11 7.72 -3.05
C ARG A 155 11.10 6.69 -2.52
N GLU A 156 10.64 5.82 -1.61
CA GLU A 156 11.48 4.87 -0.87
C GLU A 156 11.28 3.42 -1.31
N LEU A 157 10.24 3.15 -2.09
CA LEU A 157 9.94 1.79 -2.55
C LEU A 157 11.00 1.28 -3.53
N PRO A 158 11.59 0.10 -3.27
CA PRO A 158 12.45 -0.57 -4.24
C PRO A 158 11.67 -1.42 -5.26
N VAL A 159 10.34 -1.50 -5.11
CA VAL A 159 9.44 -2.36 -5.88
C VAL A 159 8.34 -1.52 -6.54
N PRO A 160 7.72 -1.98 -7.64
CA PRO A 160 6.65 -1.24 -8.31
C PRO A 160 5.42 -1.04 -7.42
N MET A 161 4.74 0.10 -7.62
CA MET A 161 3.50 0.47 -6.95
C MET A 161 2.34 0.49 -7.95
N ILE A 162 1.22 -0.09 -7.58
CA ILE A 162 -0.05 -0.01 -8.34
C ILE A 162 -1.03 0.86 -7.54
N VAL A 163 -1.51 1.92 -8.15
CA VAL A 163 -2.58 2.77 -7.58
C VAL A 163 -3.93 2.26 -8.06
N VAL A 164 -4.78 1.88 -7.12
CA VAL A 164 -6.09 1.28 -7.38
C VAL A 164 -7.19 2.34 -7.21
N PRO A 165 -8.10 2.51 -8.20
CA PRO A 165 -9.24 3.42 -8.06
C PRO A 165 -10.17 3.00 -6.91
N ARG A 166 -10.82 3.96 -6.27
CA ARG A 166 -11.78 3.71 -5.17
C ARG A 166 -13.12 3.17 -5.65
N THR A 167 -13.54 3.57 -6.84
CA THR A 167 -14.79 3.15 -7.48
C THR A 167 -14.49 2.56 -8.85
N ARG A 168 -15.27 1.57 -9.28
CA ARG A 168 -15.29 1.20 -10.70
C ARG A 168 -15.97 2.32 -11.48
N GLY A 169 -15.35 2.71 -12.57
CA GLY A 169 -16.03 3.44 -13.61
C GLY A 169 -17.15 2.60 -14.21
#